data_a7ae9447a266800dbb4e449394fbea89
#
_entry.id   a7ae9447a266800dbb4e449394fbea89
#
_cell.length_a   1.000
_cell.length_b   1.000
_cell.length_c   1.000
_cell.angle_alpha   90.00
_cell.angle_beta   90.00
_cell.angle_gamma   90.00
#
_symmetry.space_group_name_H-M   'P 1'
#
loop_
_entity.id
_entity.type
_entity.pdbx_description
1 polymer ?
#
loop_
_entity_poly.entity_id
_entity_poly.type
_entity_poly.pdbx_seq_one_letter_code
_entity_poly.pdbx_strand_id
1 'polypeptide(L)'
;FCHFFVVFYSKIHLFIADYSLFLQLIHVLLVFYIYKRRGQHRNKNNLFAKVIKSESMATEIQIINKSKHALPQYATKLSAGMDLRANIDQPIVLRPLERTLVPTGLFMALPPGVEAQVRPRSGLALKHGITVLNTPGTIDADYRGELMVLLVNFSNADFVINDGERIAQMVIAQHCTAEFTLVEELDSTERGSGGYGHTGVK
;
A
#
# COMPACT_ATOMS: atom_id res chain seq x y z
N PHE A 1 30.84 9.08 -33.60
CA PHE A 1 30.14 9.24 -32.31
C PHE A 1 28.70 9.78 -32.49
N CYS A 2 28.45 10.80 -33.32
CA CYS A 2 27.11 11.33 -33.61
C CYS A 2 26.18 10.29 -34.31
N HIS A 3 26.72 9.47 -35.22
CA HIS A 3 25.92 8.49 -35.99
C HIS A 3 25.42 7.33 -35.13
N PHE A 4 26.19 6.94 -34.10
CA PHE A 4 25.77 5.90 -33.13
C PHE A 4 24.64 6.39 -32.21
N PHE A 5 24.61 7.68 -31.90
CA PHE A 5 23.58 8.29 -31.03
C PHE A 5 22.23 8.40 -31.74
N VAL A 6 22.20 8.69 -33.04
CA VAL A 6 20.95 8.82 -33.82
C VAL A 6 20.29 7.45 -34.06
N VAL A 7 21.08 6.40 -34.32
CA VAL A 7 20.57 5.03 -34.51
C VAL A 7 20.09 4.42 -33.20
N PHE A 8 20.71 4.78 -32.07
CA PHE A 8 20.25 4.36 -30.74
C PHE A 8 18.95 5.07 -30.35
N TYR A 9 18.81 6.34 -30.71
CA TYR A 9 17.61 7.15 -30.43
C TYR A 9 16.37 6.66 -31.17
N SER A 10 16.49 6.25 -32.42
CA SER A 10 15.38 5.74 -33.25
C SER A 10 14.87 4.37 -32.79
N LYS A 11 15.72 3.54 -32.17
CA LYS A 11 15.32 2.23 -31.62
C LYS A 11 14.72 2.30 -30.22
N ILE A 12 15.09 3.30 -29.42
CA ILE A 12 14.51 3.50 -28.07
C ILE A 12 13.10 4.09 -28.17
N HIS A 13 12.81 4.91 -29.17
CA HIS A 13 11.49 5.52 -29.35
C HIS A 13 10.36 4.50 -29.62
N LEU A 14 10.70 3.31 -30.09
CA LEU A 14 9.73 2.24 -30.36
C LEU A 14 9.42 1.36 -29.13
N PHE A 15 10.17 1.50 -28.02
CA PHE A 15 10.08 0.58 -26.89
C PHE A 15 9.65 1.22 -25.56
N ILE A 16 9.57 2.56 -25.49
CA ILE A 16 9.24 3.25 -24.22
C ILE A 16 7.96 4.06 -24.43
N ALA A 17 6.82 3.45 -24.07
CA ALA A 17 5.52 4.11 -24.04
C ALA A 17 5.34 5.05 -22.83
N ASP A 18 6.32 5.08 -21.90
CA ASP A 18 6.25 5.88 -20.67
C ASP A 18 7.27 7.03 -20.69
N TYR A 19 6.74 8.24 -20.87
CA TYR A 19 7.52 9.48 -20.88
C TYR A 19 8.30 9.72 -19.57
N SER A 20 7.81 9.18 -18.46
CA SER A 20 8.44 9.27 -17.14
C SER A 20 9.74 8.45 -17.08
N LEU A 21 9.71 7.22 -17.60
CA LEU A 21 10.89 6.35 -17.66
C LEU A 21 11.98 6.91 -18.59
N PHE A 22 11.57 7.54 -19.68
CA PHE A 22 12.47 8.19 -20.63
C PHE A 22 13.20 9.39 -20.02
N LEU A 23 12.47 10.23 -19.26
CA LEU A 23 13.07 11.36 -18.53
C LEU A 23 14.03 10.90 -17.44
N GLN A 24 13.71 9.82 -16.72
CA GLN A 24 14.59 9.23 -15.71
C GLN A 24 15.88 8.67 -16.37
N LEU A 25 15.77 8.01 -17.51
CA LEU A 25 16.94 7.49 -18.24
C LEU A 25 17.83 8.62 -18.75
N ILE A 26 17.25 9.70 -19.29
CA ILE A 26 18.00 10.91 -19.69
C ILE A 26 18.69 11.53 -18.50
N HIS A 27 18.03 11.63 -17.37
CA HIS A 27 18.62 12.21 -16.15
C HIS A 27 19.84 11.39 -15.69
N VAL A 28 19.74 10.08 -15.67
CA VAL A 28 20.84 9.16 -15.32
C VAL A 28 22.01 9.29 -16.33
N LEU A 29 21.72 9.36 -17.63
CA LEU A 29 22.74 9.51 -18.66
C LEU A 29 23.43 10.89 -18.63
N LEU A 30 22.68 11.94 -18.31
CA LEU A 30 23.21 13.30 -18.17
C LEU A 30 24.13 13.40 -16.95
N VAL A 31 23.74 12.82 -15.82
CA VAL A 31 24.56 12.74 -14.62
C VAL A 31 25.84 11.95 -14.90
N PHE A 32 25.76 10.85 -15.64
CA PHE A 32 26.92 10.03 -16.03
C PHE A 32 27.88 10.79 -16.97
N TYR A 33 27.33 11.57 -17.92
CA TYR A 33 28.10 12.39 -18.84
C TYR A 33 28.84 13.55 -18.14
N ILE A 34 28.16 14.26 -17.24
CA ILE A 34 28.74 15.34 -16.44
C ILE A 34 29.85 14.80 -15.53
N TYR A 35 29.64 13.61 -14.96
CA TYR A 35 30.62 12.94 -14.08
C TYR A 35 31.89 12.53 -14.84
N LYS A 36 31.73 11.97 -16.06
CA LYS A 36 32.86 11.57 -16.91
C LYS A 36 33.71 12.75 -17.37
N ARG A 37 33.08 13.93 -17.55
CA ARG A 37 33.76 15.14 -18.05
C ARG A 37 34.55 15.89 -16.94
N ARG A 38 34.21 15.70 -15.66
CA ARG A 38 34.83 16.43 -14.54
C ARG A 38 36.03 15.73 -13.89
N GLY A 39 36.43 14.54 -14.32
CA GLY A 39 37.69 13.89 -13.94
C GLY A 39 38.02 13.77 -12.46
N GLN A 40 37.05 13.86 -11.57
CA GLN A 40 37.30 13.83 -10.12
C GLN A 40 37.13 12.42 -9.54
N HIS A 41 38.25 11.77 -9.28
CA HIS A 41 38.38 10.64 -8.39
C HIS A 41 38.20 11.10 -6.93
N ARG A 42 36.95 11.15 -6.44
CA ARG A 42 36.72 11.13 -4.97
C ARG A 42 35.31 10.56 -4.65
N ASN A 43 35.36 9.45 -3.95
CA ASN A 43 34.25 8.84 -3.19
C ASN A 43 33.01 8.36 -3.99
N LYS A 44 33.23 7.33 -4.84
CA LYS A 44 32.19 6.65 -5.62
C LYS A 44 31.05 6.05 -4.79
N ASN A 45 31.33 5.65 -3.55
CA ASN A 45 30.35 4.94 -2.70
C ASN A 45 29.27 5.83 -2.09
N ASN A 46 29.50 7.14 -1.98
CA ASN A 46 28.56 8.04 -1.32
C ASN A 46 27.50 8.64 -2.25
N LEU A 47 27.79 8.75 -3.56
CA LEU A 47 26.83 9.32 -4.50
C LEU A 47 25.83 8.27 -4.99
N PHE A 48 26.29 7.03 -5.25
CA PHE A 48 25.41 5.89 -5.54
C PHE A 48 24.53 5.53 -4.34
N ALA A 49 25.09 5.54 -3.13
CA ALA A 49 24.30 5.35 -1.91
C ALA A 49 23.29 6.49 -1.67
N LYS A 50 23.54 7.70 -2.16
CA LYS A 50 22.62 8.83 -2.05
C LYS A 50 21.51 8.83 -3.10
N VAL A 51 21.78 8.27 -4.30
CA VAL A 51 20.78 8.10 -5.39
C VAL A 51 19.91 6.85 -5.13
N ILE A 52 20.47 5.81 -4.47
CA ILE A 52 19.73 4.60 -4.06
C ILE A 52 19.14 4.77 -2.65
N LYS A 53 19.50 5.81 -1.90
CA LYS A 53 18.70 6.18 -0.74
C LYS A 53 17.37 6.70 -1.30
N SER A 54 16.48 5.76 -1.61
CA SER A 54 15.06 6.00 -1.74
C SER A 54 14.69 6.88 -0.55
N GLU A 55 14.57 8.18 -0.78
CA GLU A 55 13.75 8.98 0.08
C GLU A 55 12.44 8.21 0.12
N SER A 56 12.07 7.70 1.28
CA SER A 56 10.75 7.14 1.46
C SER A 56 9.80 8.25 1.05
N MET A 57 9.30 8.18 -0.18
CA MET A 57 8.33 9.18 -0.67
C MET A 57 7.09 8.98 0.17
N ALA A 58 7.00 9.75 1.26
CA ALA A 58 5.81 9.81 2.06
C ALA A 58 4.68 10.30 1.16
N THR A 59 3.63 9.51 1.02
CA THR A 59 2.43 9.91 0.29
C THR A 59 1.66 10.90 1.16
N GLU A 60 1.42 12.09 0.65
CA GLU A 60 0.59 13.08 1.33
C GLU A 60 -0.88 12.67 1.24
N ILE A 61 -1.55 12.60 2.40
CA ILE A 61 -2.96 12.23 2.53
C ILE A 61 -3.68 13.31 3.31
N GLN A 62 -4.73 13.86 2.72
CA GLN A 62 -5.60 14.78 3.43
C GLN A 62 -6.52 14.00 4.36
N ILE A 63 -6.60 14.42 5.64
CA ILE A 63 -7.39 13.74 6.66
C ILE A 63 -8.16 14.75 7.52
N ILE A 64 -9.42 14.41 7.81
CA ILE A 64 -10.24 15.10 8.81
C ILE A 64 -10.34 14.18 10.01
N ASN A 65 -10.00 14.68 11.18
CA ASN A 65 -10.16 13.98 12.45
C ASN A 65 -11.32 14.61 13.26
N LYS A 66 -12.43 13.90 13.36
CA LYS A 66 -13.57 14.23 14.23
C LYS A 66 -13.60 13.36 15.48
N SER A 67 -12.59 12.52 15.68
CA SER A 67 -12.51 11.65 16.86
C SER A 67 -11.99 12.40 18.09
N LYS A 68 -12.16 11.78 19.25
CA LYS A 68 -11.57 12.23 20.53
C LYS A 68 -10.08 11.88 20.65
N HIS A 69 -9.52 11.18 19.65
CA HIS A 69 -8.20 10.56 19.72
C HIS A 69 -7.22 11.22 18.75
N ALA A 70 -5.91 11.03 18.99
CA ALA A 70 -4.87 11.47 18.11
C ALA A 70 -4.94 10.74 16.74
N LEU A 71 -4.40 11.37 15.70
CA LEU A 71 -4.26 10.75 14.39
C LEU A 71 -3.48 9.43 14.47
N PRO A 72 -3.80 8.45 13.59
CA PRO A 72 -3.00 7.24 13.45
C PRO A 72 -1.54 7.55 13.20
N GLN A 73 -0.65 6.80 13.82
CA GLN A 73 0.80 6.97 13.69
C GLN A 73 1.48 5.62 13.52
N TYR A 74 2.59 5.60 12.79
CA TYR A 74 3.47 4.43 12.74
C TYR A 74 4.17 4.24 14.09
N ALA A 75 4.07 3.04 14.67
CA ALA A 75 4.67 2.74 15.96
C ALA A 75 6.21 2.76 15.89
N THR A 76 6.80 2.41 14.74
CA THR A 76 8.24 2.45 14.46
C THR A 76 8.48 2.97 13.04
N LYS A 77 9.73 3.35 12.73
CA LYS A 77 10.13 3.82 11.38
C LYS A 77 9.91 2.80 10.26
N LEU A 78 9.82 1.52 10.59
CA LEU A 78 9.66 0.42 9.63
C LEU A 78 8.28 -0.24 9.73
N SER A 79 7.36 0.29 10.54
CA SER A 79 5.99 -0.17 10.57
C SER A 79 5.30 0.13 9.25
N ALA A 80 4.57 -0.84 8.69
CA ALA A 80 3.74 -0.65 7.50
C ALA A 80 2.30 -0.20 7.86
N GLY A 81 1.84 -0.53 9.06
CA GLY A 81 0.49 -0.23 9.53
C GLY A 81 0.46 0.81 10.64
N MET A 82 -0.62 1.56 10.70
CA MET A 82 -0.98 2.52 11.74
C MET A 82 -2.22 2.01 12.46
N ASP A 83 -2.20 1.99 13.80
CA ASP A 83 -3.36 1.55 14.58
C ASP A 83 -4.58 2.48 14.38
N LEU A 84 -5.75 1.88 14.17
CA LEU A 84 -7.06 2.53 14.18
C LEU A 84 -7.72 2.31 15.53
N ARG A 85 -8.29 3.40 16.08
CA ARG A 85 -8.97 3.38 17.38
C ARG A 85 -10.48 3.47 17.23
N ALA A 86 -11.19 2.80 18.11
CA ALA A 86 -12.63 3.00 18.27
C ALA A 86 -12.90 4.42 18.77
N ASN A 87 -13.87 5.11 18.16
CA ASN A 87 -14.37 6.41 18.60
C ASN A 87 -15.87 6.27 18.90
N ILE A 88 -16.18 5.86 20.11
CA ILE A 88 -17.52 5.50 20.56
C ILE A 88 -17.85 6.19 21.88
N ASP A 89 -19.13 6.44 22.14
CA ASP A 89 -19.56 7.08 23.38
C ASP A 89 -19.86 6.06 24.48
N GLN A 90 -20.23 4.82 24.09
CA GLN A 90 -20.53 3.74 25.02
C GLN A 90 -19.80 2.47 24.57
N PRO A 91 -19.36 1.63 25.51
CA PRO A 91 -18.76 0.35 25.17
C PRO A 91 -19.68 -0.52 24.30
N ILE A 92 -19.10 -1.23 23.33
CA ILE A 92 -19.82 -2.17 22.47
C ILE A 92 -19.49 -3.58 22.94
N VAL A 93 -20.51 -4.37 23.28
CA VAL A 93 -20.35 -5.81 23.55
C VAL A 93 -20.55 -6.57 22.24
N LEU A 94 -19.50 -7.24 21.77
CA LEU A 94 -19.51 -8.06 20.58
C LEU A 94 -19.55 -9.55 20.99
N ARG A 95 -20.71 -10.16 20.88
CA ARG A 95 -20.92 -11.57 21.27
C ARG A 95 -20.29 -12.54 20.26
N PRO A 96 -20.13 -13.80 20.61
CA PRO A 96 -19.69 -14.84 19.68
C PRO A 96 -20.47 -14.83 18.35
N LEU A 97 -19.74 -14.85 17.22
CA LEU A 97 -20.26 -14.78 15.83
C LEU A 97 -21.01 -13.51 15.46
N GLU A 98 -21.12 -12.53 16.36
CA GLU A 98 -21.64 -11.21 16.02
C GLU A 98 -20.61 -10.38 15.25
N ARG A 99 -21.12 -9.45 14.45
CA ARG A 99 -20.34 -8.44 13.74
C ARG A 99 -20.90 -7.06 14.01
N THR A 100 -20.02 -6.08 14.03
CA THR A 100 -20.40 -4.68 14.24
C THR A 100 -19.51 -3.74 13.46
N LEU A 101 -20.05 -2.61 13.05
CA LEU A 101 -19.32 -1.54 12.41
C LEU A 101 -18.92 -0.51 13.49
N VAL A 102 -17.60 -0.34 13.69
CA VAL A 102 -17.06 0.53 14.73
C VAL A 102 -16.54 1.80 14.09
N PRO A 103 -17.05 2.99 14.49
CA PRO A 103 -16.59 4.26 13.97
C PRO A 103 -15.18 4.61 14.48
N THR A 104 -14.42 5.35 13.68
CA THR A 104 -13.10 5.87 14.04
C THR A 104 -13.05 7.39 14.13
N GLY A 105 -14.08 8.11 13.62
CA GLY A 105 -14.11 9.57 13.52
C GLY A 105 -13.15 10.12 12.45
N LEU A 106 -12.59 9.28 11.60
CA LEU A 106 -11.59 9.66 10.58
C LEU A 106 -12.22 9.68 9.18
N PHE A 107 -11.88 10.71 8.39
CA PHE A 107 -12.27 10.88 6.99
C PHE A 107 -11.03 11.23 6.20
N MET A 108 -10.80 10.60 5.04
CA MET A 108 -9.59 10.85 4.28
C MET A 108 -9.85 11.00 2.77
N ALA A 109 -8.92 11.67 2.11
CA ALA A 109 -8.84 11.73 0.66
C ALA A 109 -7.47 11.20 0.24
N LEU A 110 -7.48 10.06 -0.45
CA LEU A 110 -6.27 9.44 -0.97
C LEU A 110 -5.98 9.98 -2.37
N PRO A 111 -4.70 10.09 -2.79
CA PRO A 111 -4.37 10.42 -4.16
C PRO A 111 -4.70 9.26 -5.12
N PRO A 112 -4.92 9.52 -6.43
CA PRO A 112 -5.11 8.49 -7.43
C PRO A 112 -3.98 7.44 -7.42
N GLY A 113 -4.33 6.16 -7.59
CA GLY A 113 -3.39 5.04 -7.56
C GLY A 113 -2.97 4.59 -6.16
N VAL A 114 -3.62 5.12 -5.12
CA VAL A 114 -3.39 4.75 -3.72
C VAL A 114 -4.70 4.33 -3.08
N GLU A 115 -4.64 3.25 -2.30
CA GLU A 115 -5.73 2.78 -1.44
C GLU A 115 -5.29 2.79 0.02
N ALA A 116 -6.25 2.81 0.96
CA ALA A 116 -5.99 2.42 2.34
C ALA A 116 -6.63 1.05 2.61
N GLN A 117 -5.87 0.16 3.25
CA GLN A 117 -6.35 -1.17 3.62
C GLN A 117 -6.56 -1.25 5.13
N VAL A 118 -7.77 -1.60 5.53
CA VAL A 118 -8.09 -1.91 6.93
C VAL A 118 -7.84 -3.40 7.18
N ARG A 119 -6.88 -3.68 8.04
CA ARG A 119 -6.42 -5.03 8.37
C ARG A 119 -6.59 -5.34 9.86
N PRO A 120 -6.76 -6.61 10.25
CA PRO A 120 -6.84 -6.98 11.66
C PRO A 120 -5.51 -6.77 12.37
N ARG A 121 -5.59 -6.67 13.69
CA ARG A 121 -4.41 -6.69 14.58
C ARG A 121 -4.16 -8.13 15.04
N SER A 122 -2.94 -8.59 14.84
CA SER A 122 -2.53 -9.96 15.19
C SER A 122 -2.81 -10.31 16.66
N GLY A 123 -2.61 -9.36 17.58
CA GLY A 123 -2.88 -9.58 19.01
C GLY A 123 -4.34 -9.79 19.32
N LEU A 124 -5.27 -9.04 18.69
CA LEU A 124 -6.71 -9.24 18.85
C LEU A 124 -7.15 -10.57 18.23
N ALA A 125 -6.67 -10.88 17.04
CA ALA A 125 -7.00 -12.12 16.36
C ALA A 125 -6.55 -13.36 17.17
N LEU A 126 -5.29 -13.37 17.63
CA LEU A 126 -4.74 -14.52 18.35
C LEU A 126 -5.35 -14.70 19.76
N LYS A 127 -5.47 -13.61 20.53
CA LYS A 127 -5.85 -13.70 21.95
C LYS A 127 -7.36 -13.69 22.17
N HIS A 128 -8.10 -13.04 21.30
CA HIS A 128 -9.52 -12.77 21.50
C HIS A 128 -10.43 -13.26 20.35
N GLY A 129 -9.85 -13.79 19.26
CA GLY A 129 -10.63 -14.23 18.09
C GLY A 129 -11.31 -13.07 17.35
N ILE A 130 -10.88 -11.82 17.59
CA ILE A 130 -11.46 -10.63 16.96
C ILE A 130 -10.70 -10.29 15.68
N THR A 131 -11.43 -10.13 14.59
CA THR A 131 -10.84 -9.80 13.29
C THR A 131 -11.71 -8.80 12.53
N VAL A 132 -11.16 -8.26 11.42
CA VAL A 132 -11.90 -7.44 10.46
C VAL A 132 -12.56 -8.41 9.47
N LEU A 133 -13.89 -8.40 9.40
CA LEU A 133 -14.66 -9.40 8.64
C LEU A 133 -14.37 -9.35 7.14
N ASN A 134 -14.22 -8.16 6.57
CA ASN A 134 -13.94 -7.94 5.14
C ASN A 134 -12.45 -7.75 4.83
N THR A 135 -11.55 -8.28 5.67
CA THR A 135 -10.10 -8.05 5.52
C THR A 135 -9.52 -8.63 4.24
N PRO A 136 -8.64 -7.87 3.53
CA PRO A 136 -8.32 -6.47 3.73
C PRO A 136 -9.46 -5.55 3.26
N GLY A 137 -9.97 -4.72 4.18
CA GLY A 137 -11.04 -3.76 3.86
C GLY A 137 -10.48 -2.62 3.00
N THR A 138 -10.98 -2.46 1.79
CA THR A 138 -10.52 -1.45 0.83
C THR A 138 -11.18 -0.11 1.08
N ILE A 139 -10.38 0.95 1.15
CA ILE A 139 -10.81 2.34 1.15
C ILE A 139 -10.29 2.98 -0.13
N ASP A 140 -11.19 3.31 -1.02
CA ASP A 140 -10.91 3.87 -2.33
C ASP A 140 -10.48 5.34 -2.27
N ALA A 141 -9.75 5.80 -3.28
CA ALA A 141 -9.22 7.17 -3.33
C ALA A 141 -10.33 8.24 -3.37
N ASP A 142 -11.49 7.93 -3.92
CA ASP A 142 -12.66 8.81 -4.03
C ASP A 142 -13.69 8.64 -2.89
N TYR A 143 -13.47 7.72 -1.95
CA TYR A 143 -14.32 7.60 -0.77
C TYR A 143 -14.17 8.81 0.14
N ARG A 144 -15.27 9.38 0.61
CA ARG A 144 -15.31 10.58 1.47
C ARG A 144 -16.12 10.35 2.76
N GLY A 145 -16.66 9.13 2.95
CA GLY A 145 -17.33 8.76 4.18
C GLY A 145 -16.37 8.55 5.35
N GLU A 146 -16.92 8.28 6.52
CA GLU A 146 -16.14 7.92 7.70
C GLU A 146 -15.47 6.56 7.49
N LEU A 147 -14.18 6.49 7.86
CA LEU A 147 -13.45 5.24 7.93
C LEU A 147 -13.97 4.45 9.13
N MET A 148 -14.70 3.38 8.86
CA MET A 148 -15.27 2.51 9.89
C MET A 148 -14.65 1.11 9.80
N VAL A 149 -14.59 0.41 10.93
CA VAL A 149 -14.00 -0.94 11.03
C VAL A 149 -15.11 -1.96 11.26
N LEU A 150 -15.26 -2.89 10.31
CA LEU A 150 -16.21 -4.00 10.43
C LEU A 150 -15.56 -5.16 11.20
N LEU A 151 -15.84 -5.26 12.50
CA LEU A 151 -15.33 -6.32 13.36
C LEU A 151 -16.28 -7.51 13.44
N VAL A 152 -15.69 -8.70 13.62
CA VAL A 152 -16.40 -9.94 13.95
C VAL A 152 -15.67 -10.67 15.08
N ASN A 153 -16.44 -11.33 15.95
CA ASN A 153 -15.95 -12.15 17.05
C ASN A 153 -16.08 -13.64 16.70
N PHE A 154 -14.95 -14.29 16.43
CA PHE A 154 -14.88 -15.75 16.19
C PHE A 154 -14.51 -16.54 17.45
N SER A 155 -14.49 -15.91 18.62
CA SER A 155 -14.30 -16.62 19.89
C SER A 155 -15.64 -17.15 20.45
N ASN A 156 -15.56 -17.85 21.55
CA ASN A 156 -16.71 -18.35 22.30
C ASN A 156 -17.10 -17.51 23.52
N ALA A 157 -16.52 -16.32 23.67
CA ALA A 157 -16.77 -15.39 24.77
C ALA A 157 -17.10 -14.00 24.24
N ASP A 158 -17.84 -13.22 25.02
CA ASP A 158 -18.12 -11.82 24.71
C ASP A 158 -16.82 -11.01 24.72
N PHE A 159 -16.68 -10.10 23.75
CA PHE A 159 -15.60 -9.14 23.68
C PHE A 159 -16.15 -7.72 23.83
N VAL A 160 -15.61 -6.96 24.78
CA VAL A 160 -16.02 -5.57 25.00
C VAL A 160 -15.05 -4.64 24.32
N ILE A 161 -15.55 -3.78 23.44
CA ILE A 161 -14.80 -2.72 22.77
C ILE A 161 -15.05 -1.43 23.55
N ASN A 162 -13.98 -0.81 24.08
CA ASN A 162 -14.05 0.47 24.75
C ASN A 162 -13.56 1.62 23.85
N ASP A 163 -13.96 2.86 24.20
CA ASP A 163 -13.49 4.05 23.49
C ASP A 163 -11.96 4.15 23.51
N GLY A 164 -11.36 4.51 22.40
CA GLY A 164 -9.89 4.64 22.25
C GLY A 164 -9.14 3.33 22.09
N GLU A 165 -9.77 2.16 22.22
CA GLU A 165 -9.10 0.88 21.96
C GLU A 165 -8.65 0.74 20.53
N ARG A 166 -7.47 0.15 20.33
CA ARG A 166 -6.91 -0.14 19.01
C ARG A 166 -7.54 -1.40 18.44
N ILE A 167 -8.46 -1.24 17.51
CA ILE A 167 -9.34 -2.30 16.99
C ILE A 167 -8.89 -2.89 15.67
N ALA A 168 -8.11 -2.14 14.89
CA ALA A 168 -7.58 -2.55 13.58
C ALA A 168 -6.28 -1.82 13.30
N GLN A 169 -5.69 -2.05 12.13
CA GLN A 169 -4.60 -1.25 11.59
C GLN A 169 -4.89 -0.85 10.15
N MET A 170 -4.39 0.30 9.74
CA MET A 170 -4.50 0.83 8.39
C MET A 170 -3.14 0.78 7.71
N VAL A 171 -3.10 0.27 6.48
CA VAL A 171 -1.91 0.25 5.61
C VAL A 171 -2.23 1.06 4.36
N ILE A 172 -1.34 1.99 4.01
CA ILE A 172 -1.42 2.72 2.74
C ILE A 172 -0.67 1.92 1.68
N ALA A 173 -1.32 1.65 0.55
CA ALA A 173 -0.76 0.85 -0.53
C ALA A 173 -1.00 1.51 -1.89
N GLN A 174 -0.06 1.30 -2.82
CA GLN A 174 -0.28 1.61 -4.22
C GLN A 174 -0.98 0.43 -4.89
N HIS A 175 -1.84 0.71 -5.87
CA HIS A 175 -2.52 -0.31 -6.66
C HIS A 175 -2.42 0.00 -8.16
N CYS A 176 -2.56 -1.03 -8.97
CA CYS A 176 -2.71 -0.90 -10.42
C CYS A 176 -4.18 -0.90 -10.80
N THR A 177 -4.57 -0.06 -11.75
CA THR A 177 -5.88 -0.15 -12.40
C THR A 177 -5.77 -1.08 -13.59
N ALA A 178 -6.66 -2.08 -13.67
CA ALA A 178 -6.70 -3.02 -14.79
C ALA A 178 -7.60 -2.49 -15.91
N GLU A 179 -7.11 -2.61 -17.14
CA GLU A 179 -7.89 -2.42 -18.35
C GLU A 179 -8.00 -3.78 -19.06
N PHE A 180 -9.23 -4.27 -19.27
CA PHE A 180 -9.46 -5.60 -19.81
C PHE A 180 -9.57 -5.56 -21.33
N THR A 181 -8.82 -6.45 -22.00
CA THR A 181 -8.99 -6.76 -23.42
C THR A 181 -9.67 -8.12 -23.53
N LEU A 182 -10.83 -8.15 -24.18
CA LEU A 182 -11.54 -9.40 -24.44
C LEU A 182 -10.80 -10.19 -25.53
N VAL A 183 -10.46 -11.43 -25.20
CA VAL A 183 -9.83 -12.38 -26.14
C VAL A 183 -10.61 -13.71 -26.13
N GLU A 184 -10.49 -14.48 -27.20
CA GLU A 184 -11.14 -15.79 -27.28
C GLU A 184 -10.33 -16.87 -26.55
N GLU A 185 -8.99 -16.77 -26.54
CA GLU A 185 -8.08 -17.72 -25.92
C GLU A 185 -6.97 -16.98 -25.16
N LEU A 186 -6.50 -17.58 -24.08
CA LEU A 186 -5.31 -17.16 -23.35
C LEU A 186 -4.09 -17.96 -23.81
N ASP A 187 -2.90 -17.39 -23.67
CA ASP A 187 -1.66 -18.09 -23.93
C ASP A 187 -1.49 -19.32 -23.00
N SER A 188 -0.76 -20.32 -23.50
CA SER A 188 -0.46 -21.52 -22.72
C SER A 188 0.71 -21.25 -21.76
N THR A 189 0.61 -21.81 -20.55
CA THR A 189 1.69 -21.76 -19.55
C THR A 189 1.99 -23.14 -19.02
N GLU A 190 3.17 -23.35 -18.41
CA GLU A 190 3.53 -24.63 -17.79
C GLU A 190 2.52 -25.05 -16.68
N ARG A 191 1.95 -24.10 -15.96
CA ARG A 191 0.93 -24.36 -14.95
C ARG A 191 -0.45 -24.69 -15.56
N GLY A 192 -0.77 -24.16 -16.72
CA GLY A 192 -2.07 -24.30 -17.37
C GLY A 192 -3.24 -23.92 -16.45
N SER A 193 -4.27 -24.76 -16.41
CA SER A 193 -5.46 -24.59 -15.55
C SER A 193 -5.29 -25.11 -14.12
N GLY A 194 -4.09 -25.51 -13.70
CA GLY A 194 -3.84 -26.08 -12.37
C GLY A 194 -4.07 -25.07 -11.24
N GLY A 195 -5.02 -25.38 -10.35
CA GLY A 195 -5.37 -24.59 -9.17
C GLY A 195 -5.66 -25.48 -7.95
N TYR A 196 -6.11 -24.90 -6.85
CA TYR A 196 -6.62 -25.60 -5.65
C TYR A 196 -5.76 -26.77 -5.15
N GLY A 197 -4.46 -26.54 -4.99
CA GLY A 197 -3.53 -27.56 -4.51
C GLY A 197 -2.84 -28.38 -5.61
N HIS A 198 -2.82 -27.87 -6.85
CA HIS A 198 -2.13 -28.49 -7.99
C HIS A 198 -0.67 -28.89 -7.68
N THR A 199 0.04 -28.16 -6.83
CA THR A 199 1.43 -28.45 -6.42
C THR A 199 1.53 -29.50 -5.29
N GLY A 200 0.40 -30.04 -4.80
CA GLY A 200 0.36 -31.00 -3.72
C GLY A 200 0.59 -30.40 -2.33
N VAL A 201 0.63 -31.27 -1.33
CA VAL A 201 0.81 -30.88 0.09
C VAL A 201 2.23 -31.23 0.58
N LYS A 202 3.08 -31.85 -0.27
CA LYS A 202 4.46 -32.24 0.01
C LYS A 202 5.32 -31.97 -1.22
#